data_fa6b7606753ad915c318795ca49f4d77
#
_entry.id   fa6b7606753ad915c318795ca49f4d77
#
_cell.length_a   1.000
_cell.length_b   1.000
_cell.length_c   1.000
_cell.angle_alpha   90.00
_cell.angle_beta   90.00
_cell.angle_gamma   90.00
#
_symmetry.space_group_name_H-M   'P 1'
#
loop_
_entity.id
_entity.type
_entity.pdbx_description
1 polymer ?
#
loop_
_entity_poly.entity_id
_entity_poly.type
_entity_poly.pdbx_seq_one_letter_code
_entity_poly.pdbx_strand_id
1 'polypeptide(L)'
;MTTPTVLVHGNPETPALWDPLVGHLRRDVVRLAPPGFGAPLPAGFGATMTEYRDWLIGELERIGEPVDLVGHDWGGAHVLNVAMARPDLLRS
;
A
#
# COMPACT_ATOMS: atom_id res chain seq x y z
N MET A 1 -2.12 -15.85 -15.02
CA MET A 1 -2.01 -14.47 -14.49
C MET A 1 -1.38 -14.49 -13.13
N THR A 2 -0.48 -13.56 -12.88
CA THR A 2 0.20 -13.47 -11.58
C THR A 2 -0.61 -12.59 -10.64
N THR A 3 -0.57 -12.91 -9.35
CA THR A 3 -1.13 -12.06 -8.30
C THR A 3 -0.33 -10.75 -8.23
N PRO A 4 -0.99 -9.59 -8.23
CA PRO A 4 -0.27 -8.33 -8.08
C PRO A 4 0.43 -8.25 -6.74
N THR A 5 1.65 -7.71 -6.74
CA THR A 5 2.36 -7.37 -5.51
C THR A 5 2.20 -5.87 -5.28
N VAL A 6 1.69 -5.50 -4.11
CA VAL A 6 1.46 -4.10 -3.74
C VAL A 6 2.45 -3.71 -2.66
N LEU A 7 3.21 -2.65 -2.91
CA LEU A 7 4.24 -2.15 -2.01
C LEU A 7 3.80 -0.81 -1.42
N VAL A 8 3.84 -0.69 -0.10
CA VAL A 8 3.45 0.51 0.63
C VAL A 8 4.61 0.97 1.51
N HIS A 9 5.18 2.12 1.17
CA HIS A 9 6.29 2.70 1.93
C HIS A 9 5.81 3.49 3.15
N GLY A 10 6.75 3.96 3.97
CA GLY A 10 6.45 4.71 5.16
C GLY A 10 6.81 6.19 5.07
N ASN A 11 7.08 6.77 6.22
CA ASN A 11 7.39 8.20 6.40
C ASN A 11 8.88 8.35 6.73
N PRO A 12 9.58 9.30 6.15
CA PRO A 12 9.20 10.30 5.14
C PRO A 12 9.56 9.86 3.71
N GLU A 13 9.32 8.60 3.38
CA GLU A 13 9.75 7.99 2.13
C GLU A 13 8.85 8.32 0.94
N THR A 14 9.24 7.83 -0.24
CA THR A 14 8.46 7.93 -1.48
C THR A 14 8.48 6.55 -2.15
N PRO A 15 7.66 6.33 -3.21
CA PRO A 15 7.71 5.05 -3.94
C PRO A 15 9.09 4.69 -4.50
N ALA A 16 10.00 5.65 -4.67
CA ALA A 16 11.36 5.39 -5.14
C ALA A 16 12.17 4.50 -4.19
N LEU A 17 11.76 4.40 -2.93
CA LEU A 17 12.38 3.48 -1.96
C LEU A 17 12.46 2.07 -2.52
N TRP A 18 11.47 1.68 -3.32
CA TRP A 18 11.36 0.31 -3.82
C TRP A 18 12.17 0.04 -5.08
N ASP A 19 12.84 1.04 -5.66
CA ASP A 19 13.56 0.87 -6.93
C ASP A 19 14.52 -0.32 -6.94
N PRO A 20 15.41 -0.50 -5.92
CA PRO A 20 16.32 -1.64 -5.93
C PRO A 20 15.59 -2.97 -5.87
N LEU A 21 14.54 -3.08 -5.06
CA LEU A 21 13.79 -4.31 -4.92
C LEU A 21 13.05 -4.67 -6.20
N VAL A 22 12.37 -3.69 -6.80
CA VAL A 22 11.55 -3.93 -8.00
C VAL A 22 12.41 -4.43 -9.15
N GLY A 23 13.66 -3.98 -9.22
CA GLY A 23 14.61 -4.46 -10.23
C GLY A 23 14.90 -5.96 -10.15
N HIS A 24 14.64 -6.58 -9.00
CA HIS A 24 14.83 -8.02 -8.78
C HIS A 24 13.54 -8.83 -8.85
N LEU A 25 12.38 -8.18 -8.88
CA LEU A 25 11.10 -8.87 -8.90
C LEU A 25 10.66 -9.12 -10.35
N ARG A 26 10.15 -10.33 -10.60
CA ARG A 26 9.66 -10.71 -11.93
C ARG A 26 8.15 -10.93 -11.86
N ARG A 27 7.42 -9.90 -11.43
CA ARG A 27 5.98 -9.99 -11.23
C ARG A 27 5.37 -8.59 -11.33
N ASP A 28 4.05 -8.56 -11.45
CA ASP A 28 3.33 -7.29 -11.47
C ASP A 28 3.47 -6.60 -10.13
N VAL A 29 3.98 -5.38 -10.15
CA VAL A 29 4.22 -4.60 -8.94
C VAL A 29 3.46 -3.28 -9.04
N VAL A 30 2.70 -2.98 -8.00
CA VAL A 30 2.04 -1.70 -7.82
C VAL A 30 2.66 -1.01 -6.61
N ARG A 31 3.16 0.20 -6.80
CA ARG A 31 3.73 1.01 -5.71
C ARG A 31 2.71 2.05 -5.32
N LEU A 32 2.23 1.99 -4.09
CA LEU A 32 1.28 2.97 -3.57
C LEU A 32 2.01 3.99 -2.71
N ALA A 33 1.67 5.26 -2.89
CA ALA A 33 2.22 6.36 -2.11
C ALA A 33 1.18 6.81 -1.08
N PRO A 34 1.42 6.58 0.22
CA PRO A 34 0.50 7.10 1.24
C PRO A 34 0.34 8.61 1.12
N PRO A 35 -0.88 9.14 1.30
CA PRO A 35 -1.12 10.57 1.19
C PRO A 35 -0.14 11.41 2.01
N GLY A 36 0.47 12.42 1.39
CA GLY A 36 1.48 13.27 1.98
C GLY A 36 2.92 12.77 1.80
N PHE A 37 3.13 11.55 1.32
CA PHE A 37 4.46 10.96 1.15
C PHE A 37 4.61 10.40 -0.26
N GLY A 38 4.88 11.29 -1.20
CA GLY A 38 4.98 10.96 -2.61
C GLY A 38 3.66 11.12 -3.37
N ALA A 39 2.60 11.57 -2.70
CA ALA A 39 1.30 11.86 -3.27
C ALA A 39 0.68 13.04 -2.54
N PRO A 40 -0.23 13.80 -3.19
CA PRO A 40 -0.92 14.90 -2.52
C PRO A 40 -1.82 14.42 -1.38
N LEU A 41 -2.07 15.30 -0.41
CA LEU A 41 -3.07 15.05 0.62
C LEU A 41 -4.46 15.38 0.05
N PRO A 42 -5.41 14.43 0.09
CA PRO A 42 -6.78 14.74 -0.28
C PRO A 42 -7.40 15.80 0.65
N ALA A 43 -8.34 16.57 0.13
CA ALA A 43 -9.05 17.54 0.95
C ALA A 43 -9.75 16.83 2.11
N GLY A 44 -9.58 17.36 3.33
CA GLY A 44 -10.19 16.80 4.52
C GLY A 44 -9.49 15.56 5.09
N PHE A 45 -8.36 15.15 4.51
CA PHE A 45 -7.63 13.98 5.01
C PHE A 45 -6.89 14.34 6.30
N GLY A 46 -7.23 13.68 7.41
CA GLY A 46 -6.69 13.99 8.73
C GLY A 46 -5.43 13.21 9.11
N ALA A 47 -4.96 12.35 8.25
CA ALA A 47 -3.73 11.56 8.44
C ALA A 47 -3.76 10.70 9.72
N THR A 48 -4.92 10.22 10.12
CA THR A 48 -5.05 9.25 11.21
C THR A 48 -4.79 7.83 10.70
N MET A 49 -4.51 6.89 11.62
CA MET A 49 -4.31 5.49 11.23
C MET A 49 -5.55 4.92 10.53
N THR A 50 -6.75 5.28 10.99
CA THR A 50 -7.99 4.85 10.38
C THR A 50 -8.13 5.41 8.96
N GLU A 51 -7.78 6.66 8.75
CA GLU A 51 -7.85 7.27 7.41
C GLU A 51 -6.85 6.64 6.45
N TYR A 52 -5.63 6.36 6.89
CA TYR A 52 -4.67 5.64 6.05
C TYR A 52 -5.13 4.22 5.74
N ARG A 53 -5.70 3.52 6.73
CA ARG A 53 -6.28 2.20 6.50
C ARG A 53 -7.38 2.26 5.43
N ASP A 54 -8.30 3.21 5.57
CA ASP A 54 -9.42 3.34 4.63
C ASP A 54 -8.95 3.75 3.24
N TRP A 55 -7.92 4.61 3.16
CA TRP A 55 -7.28 4.94 1.90
C TRP A 55 -6.72 3.67 1.22
N LEU A 56 -5.98 2.87 1.97
CA LEU A 56 -5.36 1.67 1.41
C LEU A 56 -6.42 0.65 0.98
N ILE A 57 -7.46 0.46 1.78
CA ILE A 57 -8.59 -0.40 1.40
C ILE A 57 -9.17 0.06 0.06
N GLY A 58 -9.39 1.35 -0.12
CA GLY A 58 -9.92 1.89 -1.37
C GLY A 58 -9.02 1.61 -2.56
N GLU A 59 -7.70 1.73 -2.38
CA GLU A 59 -6.75 1.43 -3.44
C GLU A 59 -6.77 -0.05 -3.81
N LEU A 60 -6.84 -0.94 -2.82
CA LEU A 60 -6.89 -2.38 -3.06
C LEU A 60 -8.20 -2.80 -3.72
N GLU A 61 -9.31 -2.17 -3.35
CA GLU A 61 -10.59 -2.43 -4.00
C GLU A 61 -10.57 -2.06 -5.48
N ARG A 62 -9.84 -1.00 -5.84
CA ARG A 62 -9.69 -0.60 -7.25
C ARG A 62 -8.90 -1.61 -8.06
N ILE A 63 -7.95 -2.32 -7.43
CA ILE A 63 -7.21 -3.38 -8.11
C ILE A 63 -8.14 -4.54 -8.46
N GLY A 64 -9.12 -4.84 -7.59
CA GLY A 64 -10.23 -5.73 -7.91
C GLY A 64 -9.93 -7.22 -7.76
N GLU A 65 -8.77 -7.59 -7.22
CA GLU A 65 -8.41 -8.99 -6.93
C GLU A 65 -7.50 -9.04 -5.70
N PRO A 66 -7.46 -10.17 -5.00
CA PRO A 66 -6.55 -10.31 -3.85
C PRO A 66 -5.09 -10.11 -4.26
N VAL A 67 -4.33 -9.47 -3.39
CA VAL A 67 -2.94 -9.08 -3.67
C VAL A 67 -1.99 -9.65 -2.63
N ASP A 68 -0.71 -9.68 -2.98
CA ASP A 68 0.37 -9.85 -2.02
C ASP A 68 0.75 -8.45 -1.56
N LEU A 69 0.57 -8.15 -0.28
CA LEU A 69 0.71 -6.81 0.26
C LEU A 69 1.95 -6.72 1.15
N VAL A 70 2.84 -5.80 0.82
CA VAL A 70 4.11 -5.61 1.52
C VAL A 70 4.19 -4.18 2.03
N GLY A 71 4.46 -4.03 3.31
CA GLY A 71 4.61 -2.72 3.93
C GLY A 71 5.98 -2.57 4.58
N HIS A 72 6.50 -1.34 4.55
CA HIS A 72 7.75 -0.97 5.18
C HIS A 72 7.52 0.25 6.07
N ASP A 73 8.08 0.24 7.29
CA ASP A 73 7.97 1.34 8.25
C ASP A 73 6.48 1.60 8.56
N TRP A 74 6.01 2.85 8.48
CA TRP A 74 4.59 3.15 8.68
C TRP A 74 3.68 2.43 7.68
N GLY A 75 4.20 2.13 6.48
CA GLY A 75 3.49 1.29 5.52
C GLY A 75 3.17 -0.09 6.10
N GLY A 76 4.06 -0.63 6.93
CA GLY A 76 3.81 -1.89 7.63
C GLY A 76 2.61 -1.80 8.57
N ALA A 77 2.45 -0.67 9.27
CA ALA A 77 1.29 -0.45 10.14
C ALA A 77 0.00 -0.37 9.33
N HIS A 78 0.02 0.32 8.19
CA HIS A 78 -1.15 0.42 7.31
C HIS A 78 -1.56 -0.96 6.80
N VAL A 79 -0.58 -1.76 6.38
CA VAL A 79 -0.80 -3.11 5.87
C VAL A 79 -1.43 -4.00 6.94
N LEU A 80 -0.90 -3.96 8.17
CA LEU A 80 -1.46 -4.75 9.28
C LEU A 80 -2.91 -4.35 9.57
N ASN A 81 -3.21 -3.06 9.55
CA ASN A 81 -4.57 -2.59 9.80
C ASN A 81 -5.55 -3.09 8.74
N VAL A 82 -5.12 -3.13 7.47
CA VAL A 82 -5.93 -3.70 6.40
C VAL A 82 -6.11 -5.20 6.59
N ALA A 83 -5.04 -5.91 6.94
CA ALA A 83 -5.11 -7.36 7.14
C ALA A 83 -6.11 -7.75 8.23
N MET A 84 -6.20 -6.94 9.28
CA MET A 84 -7.15 -7.17 10.36
C MET A 84 -8.60 -6.83 9.96
N ALA A 85 -8.78 -5.76 9.18
CA ALA A 85 -10.10 -5.27 8.81
C ALA A 85 -10.68 -5.96 7.58
N ARG A 86 -9.87 -6.25 6.59
CA ARG A 86 -10.29 -6.77 5.29
C ARG A 86 -9.32 -7.83 4.77
N PRO A 87 -9.23 -8.98 5.46
CA PRO A 87 -8.35 -10.07 4.99
C PRO A 87 -8.74 -10.62 3.61
N ASP A 88 -9.97 -10.41 3.19
CA ASP A 88 -10.45 -10.82 1.87
C ASP A 88 -9.72 -10.13 0.71
N LEU A 89 -9.11 -8.97 0.96
CA LEU A 89 -8.36 -8.23 -0.06
C LEU A 89 -6.95 -8.78 -0.30
N LEU A 90 -6.51 -9.72 0.54
CA LEU A 90 -5.13 -10.20 0.53
C LEU A 90 -5.04 -11.67 0.18
N ARG A 91 -4.05 -12.01 -0.66
CA ARG A 91 -3.57 -13.37 -0.79
C ARG A 91 -2.51 -13.65 0.28
N SER A 92 -1.65 -12.66 0.52
CA SER A 92 -0.67 -12.70 1.60
C SER A 92 -0.19 -11.30 1.95
#